data_486f13949b949bded28a13120bf71793
#
_entry.id   486f13949b949bded28a13120bf71793
#
_cell.length_a   1.000
_cell.length_b   1.000
_cell.length_c   1.000
_cell.angle_alpha   90.00
_cell.angle_beta   90.00
_cell.angle_gamma   90.00
#
_symmetry.space_group_name_H-M   'P 1'
#
loop_
_entity.id
_entity.type
_entity.pdbx_description
1 polymer ?
#
loop_
_entity_poly.entity_id
_entity_poly.type
_entity_poly.pdbx_seq_one_letter_code
_entity_poly.pdbx_strand_id
1 'polypeptide(L)'
;AFIGTAGFFHPKSLADADGMFSGLPIGVFMIFQTVFCATSATIVSGAMAERTKFISYLIYSAAISIFIYPITGHWIWGGGWLSQIGFHDFAGSTIGALGVFILWFCWFGFNCGSTTAATYNLGDIAMTTNLAAAAATLVTLIVTWVRYGKPDISMTMNGALAGLVAITASCDVVNDYEALFIGAVAGVVVVFAVEFFDKVVKIDDPVGAISVHGVCGALGTLFTGIFGEGCSFITQMIGF
;
A
#
# COMPACT_ATOMS: atom_id res chain seq x y z
N ALA A 1 20.43 16.85 9.38
CA ALA A 1 19.22 17.66 9.56
C ALA A 1 17.97 16.77 9.47
N PHE A 2 16.89 17.12 10.14
CA PHE A 2 15.62 16.39 10.09
C PHE A 2 14.92 16.57 8.73
N ILE A 3 15.03 17.76 8.18
CA ILE A 3 14.54 18.11 6.83
C ILE A 3 15.66 18.83 6.07
N GLY A 4 15.68 18.71 4.74
CA GLY A 4 16.61 19.47 3.90
C GLY A 4 16.40 20.97 4.05
N THR A 5 17.49 21.73 4.00
CA THR A 5 17.47 23.19 4.21
C THR A 5 17.67 24.00 2.93
N ALA A 6 17.87 23.34 1.79
CA ALA A 6 18.13 23.94 0.48
C ALA A 6 17.17 23.44 -0.59
N GLY A 7 17.00 24.19 -1.65
CA GLY A 7 16.27 23.77 -2.84
C GLY A 7 14.75 23.96 -2.81
N PHE A 8 14.14 24.42 -1.71
CA PHE A 8 12.68 24.49 -1.56
C PHE A 8 11.97 25.30 -2.66
N PHE A 9 12.50 26.46 -3.02
CA PHE A 9 11.91 27.35 -4.04
C PHE A 9 12.87 27.62 -5.20
N HIS A 10 14.12 27.20 -5.07
CA HIS A 10 15.16 27.39 -6.06
C HIS A 10 15.92 26.07 -6.30
N PRO A 11 15.30 25.08 -7.00
CA PRO A 11 15.96 23.79 -7.25
C PRO A 11 17.33 23.93 -7.94
N LYS A 12 17.48 24.95 -8.79
CA LYS A 12 18.76 25.25 -9.44
C LYS A 12 19.91 25.56 -8.46
N SER A 13 19.60 25.94 -7.22
CA SER A 13 20.63 26.15 -6.19
C SER A 13 21.27 24.86 -5.68
N LEU A 14 20.69 23.71 -6.01
CA LEU A 14 21.25 22.39 -5.71
C LEU A 14 22.22 21.90 -6.77
N ALA A 15 22.17 22.48 -7.96
CA ALA A 15 23.04 22.09 -9.07
C ALA A 15 24.45 22.62 -8.87
N ASP A 16 25.44 21.86 -9.35
CA ASP A 16 26.82 22.30 -9.48
C ASP A 16 26.98 23.35 -10.60
N ALA A 17 28.23 23.77 -10.84
CA ALA A 17 28.56 24.78 -11.85
C ALA A 17 28.12 24.39 -13.28
N ASP A 18 28.01 23.09 -13.54
CA ASP A 18 27.62 22.51 -14.84
C ASP A 18 26.10 22.28 -14.93
N GLY A 19 25.32 22.68 -13.92
CA GLY A 19 23.87 22.49 -13.87
C GLY A 19 23.45 21.06 -13.55
N MET A 20 24.35 20.27 -12.95
CA MET A 20 24.15 18.86 -12.62
C MET A 20 23.85 18.70 -11.12
N PHE A 21 23.08 17.68 -10.80
CA PHE A 21 22.87 17.20 -9.44
C PHE A 21 22.87 15.64 -9.46
N SER A 22 23.71 15.04 -8.62
CA SER A 22 23.89 13.58 -8.62
C SER A 22 24.19 12.97 -9.99
N GLY A 23 24.96 13.67 -10.82
CA GLY A 23 25.32 13.22 -12.17
C GLY A 23 24.22 13.36 -13.24
N LEU A 24 23.12 14.04 -12.92
CA LEU A 24 22.01 14.31 -13.84
C LEU A 24 21.78 15.82 -13.99
N PRO A 25 21.34 16.29 -15.17
CA PRO A 25 20.84 17.66 -15.30
C PRO A 25 19.75 17.92 -14.29
N ILE A 26 19.80 19.06 -13.59
CA ILE A 26 18.87 19.38 -12.50
C ILE A 26 17.40 19.29 -12.92
N GLY A 27 17.07 19.65 -14.17
CA GLY A 27 15.71 19.52 -14.70
C GLY A 27 15.24 18.06 -14.78
N VAL A 28 16.12 17.15 -15.21
CA VAL A 28 15.84 15.70 -15.28
C VAL A 28 15.64 15.14 -13.87
N PHE A 29 16.52 15.51 -12.93
CA PHE A 29 16.42 15.11 -11.54
C PHE A 29 15.10 15.59 -10.91
N MET A 30 14.70 16.83 -11.17
CA MET A 30 13.45 17.39 -10.66
C MET A 30 12.21 16.68 -11.21
N ILE A 31 12.18 16.37 -12.50
CA ILE A 31 11.08 15.60 -13.10
C ILE A 31 11.02 14.20 -12.47
N PHE A 32 12.16 13.52 -12.34
CA PHE A 32 12.25 12.21 -11.72
C PHE A 32 11.68 12.22 -10.28
N GLN A 33 12.11 13.14 -9.44
CA GLN A 33 11.61 13.27 -8.07
C GLN A 33 10.14 13.66 -8.00
N THR A 34 9.66 14.47 -8.94
CA THR A 34 8.24 14.83 -9.03
C THR A 34 7.37 13.62 -9.35
N VAL A 35 7.80 12.75 -10.26
CA VAL A 35 7.08 11.51 -10.60
C VAL A 35 7.08 10.55 -9.41
N PHE A 36 8.18 10.41 -8.68
CA PHE A 36 8.24 9.60 -7.46
C PHE A 36 7.32 10.12 -6.36
N CYS A 37 7.27 11.43 -6.16
CA CYS A 37 6.35 12.07 -5.24
C CYS A 37 4.88 11.82 -5.65
N ALA A 38 4.57 11.96 -6.93
CA ALA A 38 3.25 11.66 -7.48
C ALA A 38 2.87 10.18 -7.29
N THR A 39 3.83 9.27 -7.47
CA THR A 39 3.62 7.83 -7.26
C THR A 39 3.24 7.53 -5.81
N SER A 40 3.94 8.11 -4.82
CA SER A 40 3.61 7.91 -3.41
C SER A 40 2.22 8.45 -3.05
N ALA A 41 1.79 9.58 -3.62
CA ALA A 41 0.43 10.09 -3.47
C ALA A 41 -0.61 9.19 -4.16
N THR A 42 -0.28 8.63 -5.34
CA THR A 42 -1.17 7.76 -6.12
C THR A 42 -1.38 6.40 -5.44
N ILE A 43 -0.37 5.81 -4.82
CA ILE A 43 -0.51 4.56 -4.05
C ILE A 43 -1.59 4.72 -2.97
N VAL A 44 -1.58 5.83 -2.25
CA VAL A 44 -2.61 6.13 -1.25
C VAL A 44 -3.98 6.39 -1.89
N SER A 45 -4.03 6.97 -3.10
CA SER A 45 -5.29 7.23 -3.80
C SER A 45 -6.07 5.96 -4.15
N GLY A 46 -5.37 4.88 -4.48
CA GLY A 46 -5.99 3.60 -4.80
C GLY A 46 -6.85 3.05 -3.65
N ALA A 47 -6.40 3.22 -2.41
CA ALA A 47 -7.17 2.81 -1.23
C ALA A 47 -8.36 3.72 -0.90
N MET A 48 -8.32 4.96 -1.37
CA MET A 48 -9.34 5.97 -1.07
C MET A 48 -10.34 6.18 -2.22
N ALA A 49 -10.18 5.47 -3.33
CA ALA A 49 -11.04 5.57 -4.49
C ALA A 49 -12.49 5.25 -4.13
N GLU A 50 -13.43 6.04 -4.66
CA GLU A 50 -14.89 5.91 -4.53
C GLU A 50 -15.50 6.24 -3.16
N ARG A 51 -14.72 6.33 -2.06
CA ARG A 51 -15.27 6.50 -0.70
C ARG A 51 -14.83 7.77 0.03
N THR A 52 -13.91 8.54 -0.53
CA THR A 52 -13.46 9.81 0.04
C THR A 52 -13.95 10.99 -0.77
N LYS A 53 -14.30 12.08 -0.06
CA LYS A 53 -14.59 13.34 -0.74
C LYS A 53 -13.32 13.83 -1.45
N PHE A 54 -13.47 14.37 -2.65
CA PHE A 54 -12.37 14.89 -3.46
C PHE A 54 -11.49 15.91 -2.70
N ILE A 55 -12.10 16.70 -1.82
CA ILE A 55 -11.35 17.64 -0.98
C ILE A 55 -10.37 16.95 -0.02
N SER A 56 -10.76 15.79 0.53
CA SER A 56 -9.88 15.00 1.39
C SER A 56 -8.70 14.41 0.60
N TYR A 57 -8.94 13.99 -0.63
CA TYR A 57 -7.89 13.58 -1.57
C TYR A 57 -6.87 14.69 -1.80
N LEU A 58 -7.32 15.92 -2.06
CA LEU A 58 -6.43 17.07 -2.24
C LEU A 58 -5.60 17.37 -0.99
N ILE A 59 -6.23 17.32 0.18
CA ILE A 59 -5.55 17.61 1.46
C ILE A 59 -4.44 16.59 1.73
N TYR A 60 -4.73 15.29 1.63
CA TYR A 60 -3.69 14.29 1.91
C TYR A 60 -2.60 14.27 0.83
N SER A 61 -2.95 14.46 -0.44
CA SER A 61 -1.95 14.57 -1.52
C SER A 61 -1.01 15.75 -1.28
N ALA A 62 -1.54 16.88 -0.84
CA ALA A 62 -0.74 18.02 -0.43
C ALA A 62 0.15 17.67 0.78
N ALA A 63 -0.38 17.00 1.80
CA ALA A 63 0.39 16.60 2.98
C ALA A 63 1.53 15.62 2.61
N ILE A 64 1.28 14.65 1.74
CA ILE A 64 2.32 13.73 1.25
C ILE A 64 3.39 14.51 0.48
N SER A 65 2.98 15.35 -0.46
CA SER A 65 3.92 16.08 -1.34
C SER A 65 4.74 17.14 -0.62
N ILE A 66 4.17 17.83 0.39
CA ILE A 66 4.82 18.94 1.08
C ILE A 66 5.64 18.48 2.27
N PHE A 67 5.17 17.47 3.01
CA PHE A 67 5.79 17.08 4.28
C PHE A 67 6.41 15.67 4.22
N ILE A 68 5.63 14.65 3.90
CA ILE A 68 6.06 13.27 4.07
C ILE A 68 7.17 12.91 3.07
N TYR A 69 6.93 13.12 1.79
CA TYR A 69 7.89 12.78 0.75
C TYR A 69 9.21 13.56 0.86
N PRO A 70 9.23 14.89 1.03
CA PRO A 70 10.49 15.62 1.17
C PRO A 70 11.31 15.21 2.40
N ILE A 71 10.66 14.90 3.51
CA ILE A 71 11.35 14.46 4.74
C ILE A 71 11.98 13.08 4.50
N THR A 72 11.22 12.11 4.04
CA THR A 72 11.69 10.74 3.83
C THR A 72 12.71 10.66 2.68
N GLY A 73 12.48 11.35 1.59
CA GLY A 73 13.42 11.45 0.49
C GLY A 73 14.75 12.10 0.90
N HIS A 74 14.71 13.13 1.76
CA HIS A 74 15.92 13.69 2.34
C HIS A 74 16.68 12.69 3.21
N TRP A 75 15.98 11.92 4.05
CA TRP A 75 16.63 10.92 4.90
C TRP A 75 17.35 9.85 4.09
N ILE A 76 16.79 9.42 2.96
CA ILE A 76 17.28 8.30 2.16
C ILE A 76 18.32 8.78 1.12
N TRP A 77 18.00 9.79 0.34
CA TRP A 77 18.79 10.23 -0.80
C TRP A 77 19.42 11.62 -0.64
N GLY A 78 18.89 12.44 0.23
CA GLY A 78 19.31 13.83 0.42
C GLY A 78 20.42 14.05 1.44
N GLY A 79 21.17 13.01 1.81
CA GLY A 79 22.24 13.11 2.81
C GLY A 79 21.74 13.22 4.25
N GLY A 80 20.50 12.82 4.51
CA GLY A 80 19.92 12.74 5.85
C GLY A 80 20.50 11.58 6.67
N TRP A 81 19.97 11.35 7.85
CA TRP A 81 20.54 10.42 8.83
C TRP A 81 20.60 8.97 8.33
N LEU A 82 19.61 8.49 7.56
CA LEU A 82 19.64 7.15 6.97
C LEU A 82 20.79 6.99 5.97
N SER A 83 20.96 7.97 5.08
CA SER A 83 22.08 8.00 4.14
C SER A 83 23.43 8.01 4.87
N GLN A 84 23.54 8.75 5.98
CA GLN A 84 24.78 8.86 6.75
C GLN A 84 25.18 7.57 7.46
N ILE A 85 24.22 6.71 7.84
CA ILE A 85 24.50 5.39 8.43
C ILE A 85 24.74 4.30 7.36
N GLY A 86 24.79 4.68 6.07
CA GLY A 86 25.02 3.74 4.96
C GLY A 86 23.78 3.02 4.49
N PHE A 87 22.59 3.49 4.83
CA PHE A 87 21.32 2.94 4.31
C PHE A 87 21.26 3.13 2.79
N HIS A 88 21.00 2.05 2.07
CA HIS A 88 20.93 2.06 0.61
C HIS A 88 19.54 1.65 0.14
N ASP A 89 18.88 2.57 -0.54
CA ASP A 89 17.61 2.33 -1.23
C ASP A 89 17.67 2.94 -2.63
N PHE A 90 18.04 2.13 -3.60
CA PHE A 90 18.26 2.61 -4.97
C PHE A 90 16.98 3.08 -5.65
N ALA A 91 15.90 2.33 -5.52
CA ALA A 91 14.67 2.51 -6.30
C ALA A 91 13.45 3.00 -5.49
N GLY A 92 13.62 3.38 -4.21
CA GLY A 92 12.54 3.92 -3.40
C GLY A 92 11.66 2.90 -2.71
N SER A 93 12.14 1.69 -2.44
CA SER A 93 11.39 0.65 -1.71
C SER A 93 10.91 1.11 -0.33
N THR A 94 11.71 1.93 0.34
CA THR A 94 11.36 2.50 1.65
C THR A 94 10.17 3.44 1.58
N ILE A 95 10.02 4.19 0.51
CA ILE A 95 8.85 5.06 0.29
C ILE A 95 7.62 4.23 -0.01
N GLY A 96 7.77 3.13 -0.76
CA GLY A 96 6.71 2.14 -0.94
C GLY A 96 6.28 1.50 0.37
N ALA A 97 7.22 1.10 1.23
CA ALA A 97 6.94 0.55 2.55
C ALA A 97 6.20 1.56 3.45
N LEU A 98 6.65 2.82 3.47
CA LEU A 98 5.95 3.89 4.17
C LEU A 98 4.52 4.08 3.64
N GLY A 99 4.32 3.99 2.33
CA GLY A 99 3.01 4.02 1.69
C GLY A 99 2.09 2.90 2.21
N VAL A 100 2.59 1.67 2.32
CA VAL A 100 1.83 0.54 2.87
C VAL A 100 1.51 0.74 4.35
N PHE A 101 2.44 1.25 5.15
CA PHE A 101 2.16 1.59 6.56
C PHE A 101 1.05 2.63 6.70
N ILE A 102 1.10 3.68 5.90
CA ILE A 102 0.07 4.73 5.88
C ILE A 102 -1.26 4.13 5.44
N LEU A 103 -1.28 3.31 4.40
CA LEU A 103 -2.47 2.62 3.91
C LEU A 103 -3.09 1.71 4.97
N TRP A 104 -2.27 0.91 5.65
CA TRP A 104 -2.74 0.04 6.73
C TRP A 104 -3.35 0.85 7.88
N PHE A 105 -2.68 1.90 8.32
CA PHE A 105 -3.21 2.79 9.34
C PHE A 105 -4.53 3.45 8.92
N CYS A 106 -4.60 3.98 7.70
CA CYS A 106 -5.81 4.59 7.16
C CYS A 106 -6.94 3.57 6.95
N TRP A 107 -6.61 2.28 6.81
CA TRP A 107 -7.61 1.22 6.61
C TRP A 107 -8.47 0.98 7.86
N PHE A 108 -7.93 1.24 9.04
CA PHE A 108 -8.77 1.30 10.25
C PHE A 108 -9.84 2.38 10.13
N GLY A 109 -9.48 3.56 9.65
CA GLY A 109 -10.45 4.62 9.36
C GLY A 109 -11.44 4.22 8.26
N PHE A 110 -10.99 3.45 7.28
CA PHE A 110 -11.82 2.97 6.19
C PHE A 110 -12.86 1.94 6.67
N ASN A 111 -12.44 0.85 7.29
CA ASN A 111 -13.32 -0.21 7.74
C ASN A 111 -14.18 0.21 8.95
N CYS A 112 -13.56 0.73 10.02
CA CYS A 112 -14.30 1.19 11.19
C CYS A 112 -15.21 2.39 10.86
N GLY A 113 -14.74 3.33 10.03
CA GLY A 113 -15.52 4.49 9.61
C GLY A 113 -16.72 4.14 8.71
N SER A 114 -16.73 2.97 8.09
CA SER A 114 -17.85 2.48 7.28
C SER A 114 -19.10 2.15 8.11
N THR A 115 -18.97 2.02 9.44
CA THR A 115 -20.14 1.90 10.34
C THR A 115 -20.95 3.18 10.41
N THR A 116 -20.38 4.33 10.03
CA THR A 116 -21.00 5.68 10.09
C THR A 116 -21.49 6.10 11.47
N ALA A 117 -21.20 5.31 12.51
CA ALA A 117 -21.58 5.56 13.91
C ALA A 117 -20.50 5.05 14.87
N ALA A 118 -20.37 5.67 16.03
CA ALA A 118 -19.51 5.16 17.10
C ALA A 118 -20.23 4.06 17.87
N THR A 119 -20.00 2.82 17.48
CA THR A 119 -20.60 1.61 18.05
C THR A 119 -19.58 0.75 18.79
N TYR A 120 -20.03 -0.16 19.65
CA TYR A 120 -19.13 -1.04 20.42
C TYR A 120 -18.33 -2.03 19.56
N ASN A 121 -18.82 -2.38 18.38
CA ASN A 121 -18.16 -3.30 17.44
C ASN A 121 -17.00 -2.68 16.64
N LEU A 122 -16.67 -1.40 16.84
CA LEU A 122 -15.52 -0.79 16.19
C LEU A 122 -14.20 -1.48 16.55
N GLY A 123 -14.09 -1.97 17.79
CA GLY A 123 -12.92 -2.74 18.25
C GLY A 123 -12.77 -4.04 17.49
N ASP A 124 -13.86 -4.76 17.27
CA ASP A 124 -13.88 -6.04 16.55
C ASP A 124 -13.53 -5.83 15.08
N ILE A 125 -14.10 -4.82 14.42
CA ILE A 125 -13.76 -4.44 13.04
C ILE A 125 -12.29 -4.07 12.89
N ALA A 126 -11.73 -3.34 13.86
CA ALA A 126 -10.30 -3.02 13.85
C ALA A 126 -9.45 -4.28 14.03
N MET A 127 -9.86 -5.19 14.91
CA MET A 127 -9.14 -6.44 15.17
C MET A 127 -9.15 -7.36 13.94
N THR A 128 -10.30 -7.64 13.36
CA THR A 128 -10.42 -8.47 12.15
C THR A 128 -9.63 -7.90 10.97
N THR A 129 -9.69 -6.57 10.79
CA THR A 129 -8.90 -5.85 9.78
C THR A 129 -7.39 -6.06 10.00
N ASN A 130 -6.91 -5.90 11.23
CA ASN A 130 -5.50 -6.06 11.55
C ASN A 130 -5.02 -7.50 11.41
N LEU A 131 -5.81 -8.46 11.88
CA LEU A 131 -5.49 -9.89 11.82
C LEU A 131 -5.36 -10.38 10.37
N ALA A 132 -6.28 -9.99 9.50
CA ALA A 132 -6.22 -10.37 8.10
C ALA A 132 -4.99 -9.78 7.39
N ALA A 133 -4.68 -8.52 7.63
CA ALA A 133 -3.50 -7.87 7.07
C ALA A 133 -2.20 -8.53 7.55
N ALA A 134 -2.09 -8.81 8.85
CA ALA A 134 -0.92 -9.47 9.43
C ALA A 134 -0.75 -10.90 8.90
N ALA A 135 -1.83 -11.69 8.85
CA ALA A 135 -1.81 -13.05 8.30
C ALA A 135 -1.37 -13.07 6.84
N ALA A 136 -1.93 -12.19 6.01
CA ALA A 136 -1.58 -12.09 4.60
C ALA A 136 -0.11 -11.71 4.40
N THR A 137 0.39 -10.75 5.18
CA THR A 137 1.80 -10.34 5.16
C THR A 137 2.73 -11.50 5.43
N LEU A 138 2.49 -12.23 6.53
CA LEU A 138 3.31 -13.37 6.94
C LEU A 138 3.25 -14.52 5.91
N VAL A 139 2.06 -14.84 5.42
CA VAL A 139 1.89 -15.91 4.45
C VAL A 139 2.55 -15.55 3.12
N THR A 140 2.40 -14.33 2.63
CA THR A 140 3.06 -13.87 1.41
C THR A 140 4.58 -13.92 1.54
N LEU A 141 5.12 -13.50 2.68
CA LEU A 141 6.55 -13.60 2.97
C LEU A 141 7.03 -15.06 2.92
N ILE A 142 6.31 -15.99 3.56
CA ILE A 142 6.66 -17.42 3.57
C ILE A 142 6.55 -18.01 2.17
N VAL A 143 5.46 -17.74 1.44
CA VAL A 143 5.23 -18.26 0.09
C VAL A 143 6.33 -17.79 -0.87
N THR A 144 6.68 -16.49 -0.84
CA THR A 144 7.75 -15.97 -1.68
C THR A 144 9.10 -16.55 -1.29
N TRP A 145 9.36 -16.73 0.00
CA TRP A 145 10.60 -17.34 0.47
C TRP A 145 10.76 -18.78 -0.02
N VAL A 146 9.72 -19.59 0.14
CA VAL A 146 9.72 -21.00 -0.34
C VAL A 146 9.85 -21.07 -1.86
N ARG A 147 9.16 -20.18 -2.57
CA ARG A 147 9.07 -20.21 -4.03
C ARG A 147 10.31 -19.62 -4.73
N TYR A 148 10.88 -18.56 -4.19
CA TYR A 148 11.99 -17.84 -4.83
C TYR A 148 13.34 -18.04 -4.11
N GLY A 149 13.37 -18.82 -3.02
CA GLY A 149 14.58 -19.06 -2.22
C GLY A 149 14.99 -17.87 -1.34
N LYS A 150 14.29 -16.75 -1.43
CA LYS A 150 14.46 -15.54 -0.60
C LYS A 150 13.12 -14.80 -0.48
N PRO A 151 12.87 -14.13 0.65
CA PRO A 151 11.66 -13.32 0.79
C PRO A 151 11.69 -12.14 -0.17
N ASP A 152 10.54 -11.83 -0.77
CA ASP A 152 10.35 -10.66 -1.63
C ASP A 152 9.61 -9.57 -0.83
N ILE A 153 10.28 -8.45 -0.58
CA ILE A 153 9.73 -7.35 0.22
C ILE A 153 8.56 -6.67 -0.50
N SER A 154 8.68 -6.46 -1.80
CA SER A 154 7.63 -5.81 -2.60
C SER A 154 6.35 -6.65 -2.60
N MET A 155 6.50 -7.96 -2.85
CA MET A 155 5.38 -8.90 -2.80
C MET A 155 4.80 -9.02 -1.39
N THR A 156 5.63 -9.00 -0.34
CA THR A 156 5.17 -9.04 1.05
C THR A 156 4.32 -7.80 1.41
N MET A 157 4.68 -6.64 0.90
CA MET A 157 3.87 -5.42 1.04
C MET A 157 2.55 -5.52 0.29
N ASN A 158 2.54 -6.07 -0.93
CA ASN A 158 1.31 -6.38 -1.65
C ASN A 158 0.46 -7.41 -0.89
N GLY A 159 1.08 -8.33 -0.17
CA GLY A 159 0.40 -9.26 0.74
C GLY A 159 -0.36 -8.55 1.84
N ALA A 160 0.24 -7.55 2.49
CA ALA A 160 -0.45 -6.75 3.50
C ALA A 160 -1.70 -6.07 2.92
N LEU A 161 -1.56 -5.43 1.76
CA LEU A 161 -2.68 -4.79 1.06
C LEU A 161 -3.74 -5.80 0.63
N ALA A 162 -3.34 -6.98 0.14
CA ALA A 162 -4.25 -8.05 -0.25
C ALA A 162 -5.12 -8.53 0.92
N GLY A 163 -4.52 -8.67 2.12
CA GLY A 163 -5.25 -8.98 3.35
C GLY A 163 -6.26 -7.90 3.74
N LEU A 164 -5.84 -6.63 3.68
CA LEU A 164 -6.71 -5.48 3.94
C LEU A 164 -7.90 -5.43 2.97
N VAL A 165 -7.65 -5.62 1.68
CA VAL A 165 -8.69 -5.63 0.65
C VAL A 165 -9.64 -6.81 0.85
N ALA A 166 -9.11 -8.02 1.07
CA ALA A 166 -9.94 -9.22 1.20
C ALA A 166 -10.85 -9.19 2.43
N ILE A 167 -10.43 -8.58 3.54
CA ILE A 167 -11.26 -8.49 4.76
C ILE A 167 -12.30 -7.38 4.70
N THR A 168 -12.14 -6.40 3.81
CA THR A 168 -12.95 -5.18 3.79
C THR A 168 -14.45 -5.47 3.63
N ALA A 169 -14.83 -6.50 2.86
CA ALA A 169 -16.23 -6.84 2.64
C ALA A 169 -16.89 -7.56 3.82
N SER A 170 -16.12 -8.14 4.74
CA SER A 170 -16.62 -9.00 5.81
C SER A 170 -16.14 -8.61 7.21
N CYS A 171 -15.37 -7.55 7.36
CA CYS A 171 -14.72 -7.18 8.62
C CYS A 171 -15.67 -7.00 9.82
N ASP A 172 -16.94 -6.75 9.58
CA ASP A 172 -18.00 -6.53 10.58
C ASP A 172 -18.86 -7.77 10.87
N VAL A 173 -18.71 -8.84 10.06
CA VAL A 173 -19.58 -10.03 10.10
C VAL A 173 -18.81 -11.34 10.21
N VAL A 174 -17.50 -11.30 10.43
CA VAL A 174 -16.63 -12.47 10.65
C VAL A 174 -15.92 -12.38 11.99
N ASN A 175 -15.53 -13.53 12.52
CA ASN A 175 -14.71 -13.61 13.73
C ASN A 175 -13.20 -13.55 13.44
N ASP A 176 -12.39 -13.47 14.51
CA ASP A 176 -10.92 -13.34 14.42
C ASP A 176 -10.24 -14.50 13.66
N TYR A 177 -10.73 -15.75 13.84
CA TYR A 177 -10.15 -16.91 13.16
C TYR A 177 -10.47 -16.92 11.67
N GLU A 178 -11.67 -16.52 11.31
CA GLU A 178 -12.08 -16.36 9.91
C GLU A 178 -11.30 -15.22 9.24
N ALA A 179 -11.09 -14.11 9.95
CA ALA A 179 -10.27 -13.01 9.47
C ALA A 179 -8.81 -13.45 9.20
N LEU A 180 -8.21 -14.22 10.12
CA LEU A 180 -6.88 -14.82 9.91
C LEU A 180 -6.85 -15.74 8.69
N PHE A 181 -7.88 -16.56 8.51
CA PHE A 181 -8.00 -17.47 7.36
C PHE A 181 -8.12 -16.70 6.05
N ILE A 182 -9.03 -15.71 5.99
CA ILE A 182 -9.23 -14.84 4.82
C ILE A 182 -7.91 -14.17 4.43
N GLY A 183 -7.21 -13.59 5.41
CA GLY A 183 -5.91 -12.97 5.19
C GLY A 183 -4.86 -13.95 4.69
N ALA A 184 -4.77 -15.13 5.30
CA ALA A 184 -3.81 -16.16 4.89
C ALA A 184 -4.04 -16.60 3.44
N VAL A 185 -5.29 -16.84 3.05
CA VAL A 185 -5.63 -17.20 1.66
C VAL A 185 -5.32 -16.06 0.70
N ALA A 186 -5.67 -14.82 1.05
CA ALA A 186 -5.33 -13.64 0.24
C ALA A 186 -3.82 -13.52 0.02
N GLY A 187 -3.02 -13.78 1.07
CA GLY A 187 -1.55 -13.78 0.99
C GLY A 187 -0.96 -14.82 0.05
N VAL A 188 -1.59 -15.99 -0.07
CA VAL A 188 -1.23 -17.00 -1.10
C VAL A 188 -1.67 -16.52 -2.48
N VAL A 189 -2.94 -16.14 -2.60
CA VAL A 189 -3.58 -15.82 -3.89
C VAL A 189 -2.89 -14.65 -4.57
N VAL A 190 -2.50 -13.60 -3.85
CA VAL A 190 -1.86 -12.43 -4.46
C VAL A 190 -0.56 -12.78 -5.17
N VAL A 191 0.26 -13.70 -4.63
CA VAL A 191 1.52 -14.12 -5.26
C VAL A 191 1.24 -14.79 -6.61
N PHE A 192 0.28 -15.72 -6.63
CA PHE A 192 -0.07 -16.42 -7.88
C PHE A 192 -0.81 -15.51 -8.86
N ALA A 193 -1.63 -14.58 -8.38
CA ALA A 193 -2.33 -13.62 -9.23
C ALA A 193 -1.35 -12.69 -9.97
N VAL A 194 -0.38 -12.11 -9.25
CA VAL A 194 0.66 -11.28 -9.87
C VAL A 194 1.42 -12.08 -10.93
N GLU A 195 1.88 -13.29 -10.61
CA GLU A 195 2.57 -14.13 -11.59
C GLU A 195 1.70 -14.50 -12.79
N PHE A 196 0.41 -14.74 -12.57
CA PHE A 196 -0.53 -15.07 -13.63
C PHE A 196 -0.72 -13.90 -14.59
N PHE A 197 -0.96 -12.70 -14.09
CA PHE A 197 -1.12 -11.52 -14.94
C PHE A 197 0.16 -11.19 -15.69
N ASP A 198 1.31 -11.22 -15.03
CA ASP A 198 2.60 -10.92 -15.65
C ASP A 198 3.01 -11.97 -16.69
N LYS A 199 2.99 -13.28 -16.33
CA LYS A 199 3.59 -14.35 -17.14
C LYS A 199 2.63 -14.96 -18.17
N VAL A 200 1.32 -15.07 -17.83
CA VAL A 200 0.33 -15.77 -18.65
C VAL A 200 -0.50 -14.79 -19.46
N VAL A 201 -1.12 -13.84 -18.79
CA VAL A 201 -1.99 -12.84 -19.44
C VAL A 201 -1.15 -11.76 -20.15
N LYS A 202 0.08 -11.55 -19.67
CA LYS A 202 1.02 -10.52 -20.17
C LYS A 202 0.44 -9.11 -20.06
N ILE A 203 -0.30 -8.87 -18.99
CA ILE A 203 -0.73 -7.54 -18.57
C ILE A 203 0.25 -7.05 -17.52
N ASP A 204 0.81 -5.90 -17.76
CA ASP A 204 1.71 -5.23 -16.81
C ASP A 204 0.92 -4.76 -15.58
N ASP A 205 1.21 -5.37 -14.43
CA ASP A 205 0.63 -5.03 -13.12
C ASP A 205 1.75 -4.65 -12.15
N PRO A 206 2.49 -3.55 -12.42
CA PRO A 206 3.78 -3.25 -11.78
C PRO A 206 3.68 -3.02 -10.27
N VAL A 207 2.51 -2.64 -9.79
CA VAL A 207 2.23 -2.43 -8.36
C VAL A 207 1.26 -3.46 -7.78
N GLY A 208 0.88 -4.46 -8.54
CA GLY A 208 -0.06 -5.49 -8.12
C GLY A 208 -1.50 -5.00 -7.95
N ALA A 209 -1.89 -3.91 -8.61
CA ALA A 209 -3.20 -3.30 -8.43
C ALA A 209 -4.35 -4.24 -8.84
N ILE A 210 -4.23 -4.90 -9.98
CA ILE A 210 -5.22 -5.88 -10.44
C ILE A 210 -5.27 -7.07 -9.50
N SER A 211 -4.10 -7.59 -9.12
CA SER A 211 -3.97 -8.76 -8.26
C SER A 211 -4.47 -8.50 -6.84
N VAL A 212 -4.12 -7.34 -6.26
CA VAL A 212 -4.52 -6.96 -4.90
C VAL A 212 -5.99 -6.54 -4.86
N HIS A 213 -6.42 -5.59 -5.67
CA HIS A 213 -7.77 -5.04 -5.57
C HIS A 213 -8.79 -5.86 -6.36
N GLY A 214 -8.47 -6.27 -7.57
CA GLY A 214 -9.38 -7.09 -8.40
C GLY A 214 -9.53 -8.50 -7.82
N VAL A 215 -8.45 -9.28 -7.77
CA VAL A 215 -8.53 -10.69 -7.39
C VAL A 215 -8.82 -10.87 -5.91
N CYS A 216 -8.08 -10.20 -5.01
CA CYS A 216 -8.31 -10.36 -3.57
C CYS A 216 -9.58 -9.66 -3.09
N GLY A 217 -10.05 -8.62 -3.77
CA GLY A 217 -11.36 -8.02 -3.53
C GLY A 217 -12.50 -8.96 -3.88
N ALA A 218 -12.42 -9.60 -5.05
CA ALA A 218 -13.33 -10.67 -5.46
C ALA A 218 -13.40 -11.80 -4.43
N LEU A 219 -12.22 -12.29 -4.03
CA LEU A 219 -12.09 -13.34 -3.04
C LEU A 219 -12.74 -12.96 -1.70
N GLY A 220 -12.49 -11.73 -1.23
CA GLY A 220 -13.09 -11.21 0.00
C GLY A 220 -14.61 -11.14 -0.06
N THR A 221 -15.16 -10.69 -1.17
CA THR A 221 -16.61 -10.65 -1.40
C THR A 221 -17.22 -12.05 -1.36
N LEU A 222 -16.57 -13.04 -1.97
CA LEU A 222 -17.02 -14.43 -1.91
C LEU A 222 -16.94 -15.03 -0.50
N PHE A 223 -15.87 -14.72 0.23
CA PHE A 223 -15.72 -15.16 1.63
C PHE A 223 -16.74 -14.55 2.56
N THR A 224 -17.24 -13.36 2.30
CA THR A 224 -18.36 -12.78 3.03
C THR A 224 -19.59 -13.68 2.95
N GLY A 225 -19.84 -14.30 1.79
CA GLY A 225 -20.94 -15.25 1.62
C GLY A 225 -20.73 -16.62 2.28
N ILE A 226 -19.49 -16.96 2.62
CA ILE A 226 -19.14 -18.25 3.25
C ILE A 226 -19.10 -18.10 4.78
N PHE A 227 -18.47 -17.06 5.29
CA PHE A 227 -18.18 -16.88 6.71
C PHE A 227 -19.06 -15.81 7.38
N GLY A 228 -19.57 -14.84 6.60
CA GLY A 228 -20.34 -13.72 7.16
C GLY A 228 -21.68 -14.15 7.74
N GLU A 229 -21.91 -13.83 9.01
CA GLU A 229 -23.20 -14.09 9.65
C GLU A 229 -24.34 -13.39 8.91
N GLY A 230 -25.37 -14.16 8.53
CA GLY A 230 -26.52 -13.66 7.78
C GLY A 230 -26.29 -13.38 6.31
N CYS A 231 -25.09 -13.63 5.78
CA CYS A 231 -24.73 -13.46 4.38
C CYS A 231 -24.99 -14.74 3.57
N SER A 232 -25.35 -14.59 2.29
CA SER A 232 -25.57 -15.71 1.38
C SER A 232 -24.53 -15.75 0.29
N PHE A 233 -23.88 -16.90 0.11
CA PHE A 233 -22.89 -17.10 -0.95
C PHE A 233 -23.45 -16.81 -2.35
N ILE A 234 -24.69 -17.25 -2.62
CA ILE A 234 -25.34 -17.01 -3.90
C ILE A 234 -25.56 -15.51 -4.14
N THR A 235 -25.96 -14.77 -3.10
CA THR A 235 -26.16 -13.33 -3.20
C THR A 235 -24.84 -12.60 -3.48
N GLN A 236 -23.76 -13.01 -2.82
CA GLN A 236 -22.42 -12.44 -3.06
C GLN A 236 -21.91 -12.76 -4.48
N MET A 237 -22.18 -13.97 -4.96
CA MET A 237 -21.86 -14.35 -6.35
C MET A 237 -22.63 -13.54 -7.41
N ILE A 238 -23.86 -13.16 -7.12
CA ILE A 238 -24.68 -12.35 -8.05
C ILE A 238 -24.23 -10.88 -8.03
N GLY A 239 -23.77 -10.39 -6.88
CA GLY A 239 -23.33 -9.01 -6.71
C GLY A 239 -21.88 -8.75 -7.17
N PHE A 240 -21.13 -9.81 -7.45
CA PHE A 240 -19.77 -9.79 -7.98
C PHE A 240 -19.81 -9.87 -9.51
#